data_3e44258b8a3004887a68c6549f7ad2b4
#
_entry.id   3e44258b8a3004887a68c6549f7ad2b4
#
_cell.length_a   1.000
_cell.length_b   1.000
_cell.length_c   1.000
_cell.angle_alpha   90.00
_cell.angle_beta   90.00
_cell.angle_gamma   90.00
#
_symmetry.space_group_name_H-M   'P 1'
#
loop_
_entity.id
_entity.type
_entity.pdbx_description
1 polymer ?
#
loop_
_entity_poly.entity_id
_entity_poly.type
_entity_poly.pdbx_seq_one_letter_code
_entity_poly.pdbx_strand_id
1 'polypeptide(L)'
;DLQVGDEVISPKGQFVKVLAVSPKCQLDVRCHFTDGTYIDCHENHEWPIYNRHKNRFDVIETKQMIPDYQTGVENTRKHRYHYQALFKNFVDGEYKQLPVPPYTLGAWLGDGSNQDGLLYESKLDRCIVERVINDGYAVKWHDVHKITGVEHYRFEGLRADLQKIGMCYSHHRCVKHIPEEYFTASIAQRMELLAGLLDTDGMLKKGENRYSFSTTEPQLRDDFTTLVSTFGWRCSVTSCAPRVSSSGVHGRKTVYIISFNPTCPIPCVVPRKQLKEFSKPRRVAFCGFERIEPKQGNCIQVEGGVYCAGKRLIPTHNSTLCIFFITWLMGNRPDVASVMSGHSDKLTNGFYGEVLSIITDPVTYNWGKIFPDVQLVDKSAKDESIDLNRKKRFPTLTCRSIGGTLTGAVEIGEGGVLYSDDLIEDLEESLNVERLNNKYDA
;
A
#
# COMPACT_ATOMS: atom_id res chain seq x y z
N ASP A 1 7.96 -3.60 14.13
CA ASP A 1 8.98 -2.82 13.41
C ASP A 1 9.56 -3.72 12.32
N LEU A 2 9.61 -3.25 11.06
CA LEU A 2 10.17 -3.97 9.92
C LEU A 2 11.69 -4.14 10.09
N GLN A 3 12.22 -5.27 9.59
CA GLN A 3 13.63 -5.63 9.62
C GLN A 3 14.14 -5.94 8.21
N VAL A 4 15.45 -5.95 8.04
CA VAL A 4 16.08 -6.38 6.77
C VAL A 4 15.71 -7.84 6.50
N GLY A 5 15.22 -8.11 5.30
CA GLY A 5 14.74 -9.42 4.86
C GLY A 5 13.21 -9.60 4.95
N ASP A 6 12.50 -8.74 5.70
CA ASP A 6 11.03 -8.72 5.66
C ASP A 6 10.50 -8.37 4.26
N GLU A 7 9.28 -8.76 3.97
CA GLU A 7 8.64 -8.47 2.68
C GLU A 7 7.56 -7.40 2.82
N VAL A 8 7.55 -6.48 1.87
CA VAL A 8 6.51 -5.45 1.71
C VAL A 8 5.96 -5.47 0.29
N ILE A 9 4.83 -4.81 0.06
CA ILE A 9 4.15 -4.81 -1.23
C ILE A 9 4.62 -3.63 -2.06
N SER A 10 5.08 -3.87 -3.28
CA SER A 10 5.40 -2.84 -4.27
C SER A 10 4.13 -2.28 -4.93
N PRO A 11 4.16 -1.10 -5.59
CA PRO A 11 3.02 -0.58 -6.35
C PRO A 11 2.59 -1.47 -7.54
N LYS A 12 3.44 -2.39 -7.96
CA LYS A 12 3.10 -3.42 -8.97
C LYS A 12 2.31 -4.60 -8.38
N GLY A 13 2.14 -4.65 -7.06
CA GLY A 13 1.47 -5.73 -6.35
C GLY A 13 2.38 -6.89 -5.95
N GLN A 14 3.66 -6.82 -6.25
CA GLN A 14 4.65 -7.87 -5.94
C GLN A 14 5.19 -7.70 -4.53
N PHE A 15 5.57 -8.81 -3.89
CA PHE A 15 6.32 -8.79 -2.65
C PHE A 15 7.79 -8.47 -2.96
N VAL A 16 8.33 -7.48 -2.27
CA VAL A 16 9.73 -7.04 -2.38
C VAL A 16 10.38 -7.03 -1.01
N LYS A 17 11.65 -7.39 -0.94
CA LYS A 17 12.37 -7.48 0.33
C LYS A 17 12.81 -6.11 0.83
N VAL A 18 12.77 -5.95 2.14
CA VAL A 18 13.40 -4.84 2.84
C VAL A 18 14.92 -5.06 2.80
N LEU A 19 15.64 -4.17 2.14
CA LEU A 19 17.09 -4.23 1.95
C LEU A 19 17.84 -3.52 3.07
N ALA A 20 17.26 -2.43 3.61
CA ALA A 20 17.80 -1.69 4.73
C ALA A 20 16.69 -0.99 5.52
N VAL A 21 16.99 -0.66 6.78
CA VAL A 21 16.12 0.10 7.68
C VAL A 21 16.92 1.27 8.24
N SER A 22 16.38 2.50 8.13
CA SER A 22 17.02 3.69 8.66
C SER A 22 17.06 3.70 10.18
N PRO A 23 17.93 4.51 10.81
CA PRO A 23 17.74 4.93 12.18
C PRO A 23 16.36 5.56 12.38
N LYS A 24 15.87 5.58 13.62
CA LYS A 24 14.59 6.24 13.94
C LYS A 24 14.67 7.73 13.64
N CYS A 25 13.68 8.24 12.92
CA CYS A 25 13.50 9.65 12.61
C CYS A 25 12.18 10.17 13.21
N GLN A 26 12.02 11.47 13.26
CA GLN A 26 10.79 12.09 13.75
C GLN A 26 9.77 12.17 12.62
N LEU A 27 8.54 11.73 12.90
CA LEU A 27 7.38 11.88 12.03
C LEU A 27 6.52 13.01 12.62
N ASP A 28 6.42 14.13 11.94
CA ASP A 28 5.80 15.37 12.43
C ASP A 28 4.61 15.85 11.60
N VAL A 29 4.32 15.15 10.49
CA VAL A 29 3.20 15.47 9.59
C VAL A 29 2.30 14.26 9.41
N ARG A 30 1.00 14.46 9.54
CA ARG A 30 -0.03 13.51 9.18
C ARG A 30 -0.62 13.85 7.83
N CYS A 31 -0.49 12.96 6.88
CA CYS A 31 -1.08 13.05 5.55
C CYS A 31 -2.45 12.35 5.55
N HIS A 32 -3.53 13.08 5.31
CA HIS A 32 -4.88 12.55 5.23
C HIS A 32 -5.25 12.20 3.79
N PHE A 33 -5.94 11.07 3.61
CA PHE A 33 -6.38 10.57 2.32
C PHE A 33 -7.91 10.58 2.18
N THR A 34 -8.37 10.68 0.92
CA THR A 34 -9.80 10.76 0.58
C THR A 34 -10.61 9.49 0.90
N ASP A 35 -9.98 8.41 1.31
CA ASP A 35 -10.62 7.19 1.81
C ASP A 35 -10.79 7.18 3.34
N GLY A 36 -10.38 8.27 4.00
CA GLY A 36 -10.48 8.45 5.45
C GLY A 36 -9.30 7.89 6.23
N THR A 37 -8.27 7.38 5.55
CA THR A 37 -7.02 6.93 6.21
C THR A 37 -6.01 8.05 6.31
N TYR A 38 -4.94 7.80 7.06
CA TYR A 38 -3.80 8.70 7.18
C TYR A 38 -2.49 7.92 7.29
N ILE A 39 -1.40 8.59 6.96
CA ILE A 39 -0.02 8.14 7.21
C ILE A 39 0.72 9.29 7.87
N ASP A 40 1.45 8.97 8.95
CA ASP A 40 2.33 9.91 9.63
C ASP A 40 3.73 9.80 8.99
N CYS A 41 4.33 10.92 8.61
CA CYS A 41 5.64 10.97 7.95
C CYS A 41 6.44 12.22 8.37
N HIS A 42 7.69 12.29 7.95
CA HIS A 42 8.48 13.50 8.03
C HIS A 42 8.09 14.47 6.89
N GLU A 43 8.27 15.78 7.08
CA GLU A 43 7.92 16.77 6.06
C GLU A 43 8.69 16.65 4.73
N ASN A 44 9.88 16.05 4.76
CA ASN A 44 10.68 15.77 3.56
C ASN A 44 10.36 14.40 2.93
N HIS A 45 9.36 13.67 3.46
CA HIS A 45 9.01 12.38 2.90
C HIS A 45 8.46 12.52 1.49
N GLU A 46 8.95 11.69 0.58
CA GLU A 46 8.61 11.71 -0.84
C GLU A 46 7.47 10.75 -1.16
N TRP A 47 6.59 11.21 -2.05
CA TRP A 47 5.43 10.47 -2.51
C TRP A 47 5.41 10.36 -4.02
N PRO A 48 5.35 9.15 -4.58
CA PRO A 48 5.07 8.95 -5.99
C PRO A 48 3.58 9.24 -6.22
N ILE A 49 3.27 10.31 -6.93
CA ILE A 49 1.91 10.78 -7.11
C ILE A 49 1.59 11.00 -8.60
N TYR A 50 0.31 10.96 -8.92
CA TYR A 50 -0.19 11.50 -10.17
C TYR A 50 -0.72 12.92 -9.95
N ASN A 51 -0.04 13.91 -10.52
CA ASN A 51 -0.43 15.30 -10.44
C ASN A 51 -1.47 15.61 -11.52
N ARG A 52 -2.72 15.83 -11.11
CA ARG A 52 -3.81 16.08 -12.05
C ARG A 52 -3.73 17.40 -12.81
N HIS A 53 -3.13 18.43 -12.22
CA HIS A 53 -2.96 19.72 -12.91
C HIS A 53 -1.91 19.63 -14.00
N LYS A 54 -0.81 18.96 -13.73
CA LYS A 54 0.27 18.75 -14.70
C LYS A 54 0.01 17.55 -15.62
N ASN A 55 -1.01 16.73 -15.32
CA ASN A 55 -1.38 15.50 -16.03
C ASN A 55 -0.20 14.54 -16.23
N ARG A 56 0.62 14.37 -15.18
CA ARG A 56 1.80 13.50 -15.18
C ARG A 56 2.07 12.87 -13.83
N PHE A 57 2.91 11.84 -13.82
CA PHE A 57 3.50 11.32 -12.61
C PHE A 57 4.61 12.27 -12.12
N ASP A 58 4.76 12.38 -10.83
CA ASP A 58 5.74 13.23 -10.16
C ASP A 58 6.11 12.56 -8.82
N VAL A 59 7.34 12.78 -8.35
CA VAL A 59 7.73 12.49 -6.96
C VAL A 59 7.82 13.82 -6.25
N ILE A 60 7.08 13.99 -5.16
CA ILE A 60 6.94 15.28 -4.47
C ILE A 60 7.07 15.08 -2.96
N GLU A 61 7.85 15.92 -2.32
CA GLU A 61 7.97 15.95 -0.86
C GLU A 61 6.68 16.46 -0.19
N THR A 62 6.38 15.95 0.99
CA THR A 62 5.24 16.37 1.81
C THR A 62 5.17 17.90 1.98
N LYS A 63 6.29 18.53 2.33
CA LYS A 63 6.36 20.00 2.54
C LYS A 63 5.98 20.80 1.30
N GLN A 64 6.21 20.28 0.09
CA GLN A 64 5.87 20.95 -1.17
C GLN A 64 4.36 20.86 -1.48
N MET A 65 3.67 19.86 -0.93
CA MET A 65 2.22 19.71 -1.11
C MET A 65 1.41 20.55 -0.12
N ILE A 66 1.93 20.79 1.08
CA ILE A 66 1.22 21.51 2.17
C ILE A 66 0.63 22.84 1.73
N PRO A 67 1.38 23.76 1.03
CA PRO A 67 0.86 25.06 0.65
C PRO A 67 -0.38 24.99 -0.23
N ASP A 68 -0.50 23.99 -1.09
CA ASP A 68 -1.65 23.83 -1.99
C ASP A 68 -2.95 23.53 -1.22
N TYR A 69 -2.84 23.05 0.02
CA TYR A 69 -3.97 22.72 0.89
C TYR A 69 -4.24 23.77 1.99
N GLN A 70 -3.33 24.72 2.23
CA GLN A 70 -3.46 25.78 3.24
C GLN A 70 -4.14 27.03 2.73
N THR A 71 -4.26 27.25 1.43
CA THR A 71 -4.69 28.52 0.82
C THR A 71 -6.21 28.73 0.80
N GLY A 72 -6.99 27.98 1.57
CA GLY A 72 -8.47 28.14 1.62
C GLY A 72 -9.21 27.68 0.36
N VAL A 73 -8.47 27.23 -0.64
CA VAL A 73 -8.97 26.64 -1.88
C VAL A 73 -9.43 25.19 -1.66
N GLU A 74 -9.26 24.71 -0.45
CA GLU A 74 -9.54 23.35 0.06
C GLU A 74 -10.97 22.88 -0.22
N ASN A 75 -11.92 23.78 -0.36
CA ASN A 75 -13.34 23.47 -0.50
C ASN A 75 -13.83 23.36 -1.94
N THR A 76 -13.02 23.66 -2.94
CA THR A 76 -13.44 23.45 -4.32
C THR A 76 -13.15 22.01 -4.76
N ARG A 77 -14.14 21.35 -5.40
CA ARG A 77 -14.01 19.98 -5.92
C ARG A 77 -12.77 19.75 -6.79
N LYS A 78 -12.17 20.83 -7.34
CA LYS A 78 -10.98 20.79 -8.21
C LYS A 78 -9.69 20.47 -7.44
N HIS A 79 -9.52 21.01 -6.22
CA HIS A 79 -8.28 20.87 -5.43
C HIS A 79 -8.25 19.60 -4.59
N ARG A 80 -9.41 19.09 -4.16
CA ARG A 80 -9.53 17.89 -3.31
C ARG A 80 -8.91 16.60 -3.88
N TYR A 81 -8.50 16.59 -5.16
CA TYR A 81 -7.95 15.42 -5.84
C TYR A 81 -6.70 15.77 -6.65
N HIS A 82 -5.98 16.80 -6.23
CA HIS A 82 -4.83 17.30 -6.96
C HIS A 82 -3.71 16.25 -7.04
N TYR A 83 -3.29 15.73 -5.90
CA TYR A 83 -2.27 14.72 -5.77
C TYR A 83 -2.90 13.35 -5.49
N GLN A 84 -2.73 12.42 -6.42
CA GLN A 84 -3.32 11.09 -6.30
C GLN A 84 -2.25 10.05 -5.99
N ALA A 85 -2.46 9.30 -4.92
CA ALA A 85 -1.68 8.12 -4.62
C ALA A 85 -2.23 6.94 -5.45
N LEU A 86 -1.38 6.29 -6.26
CA LEU A 86 -1.83 5.32 -7.24
C LEU A 86 -1.36 3.92 -6.91
N PHE A 87 -2.19 3.16 -6.20
CA PHE A 87 -2.15 1.70 -6.23
C PHE A 87 -3.36 1.20 -7.02
N LYS A 88 -3.14 0.47 -8.11
CA LYS A 88 -4.19 -0.04 -9.00
C LYS A 88 -4.04 -1.52 -9.29
N ASN A 89 -2.96 -2.13 -8.88
CA ASN A 89 -2.65 -3.51 -9.18
C ASN A 89 -3.21 -4.43 -8.09
N PHE A 90 -3.43 -5.67 -8.45
CA PHE A 90 -3.73 -6.71 -7.47
C PHE A 90 -2.43 -7.13 -6.81
N VAL A 91 -2.47 -7.37 -5.50
CA VAL A 91 -1.35 -8.01 -4.81
C VAL A 91 -1.19 -9.42 -5.37
N ASP A 92 0.02 -9.78 -5.80
CA ASP A 92 0.32 -11.06 -6.42
C ASP A 92 0.78 -12.06 -5.34
N GLY A 93 -0.21 -12.66 -4.66
CA GLY A 93 0.02 -13.66 -3.64
C GLY A 93 0.06 -15.08 -4.23
N GLU A 94 0.83 -15.95 -3.61
CA GLU A 94 0.91 -17.36 -3.98
C GLU A 94 -0.29 -18.17 -3.47
N TYR A 95 -0.56 -19.31 -4.12
CA TYR A 95 -1.56 -20.26 -3.62
C TYR A 95 -1.11 -20.85 -2.27
N LYS A 96 -2.01 -20.82 -1.27
CA LYS A 96 -1.74 -21.33 0.07
C LYS A 96 -2.69 -22.45 0.46
N GLN A 97 -2.17 -23.41 1.21
CA GLN A 97 -3.00 -24.41 1.91
C GLN A 97 -3.57 -23.74 3.17
N LEU A 98 -4.78 -23.24 3.08
CA LEU A 98 -5.44 -22.52 4.16
C LEU A 98 -6.28 -23.48 5.03
N PRO A 99 -6.30 -23.30 6.36
CA PRO A 99 -7.01 -24.19 7.27
C PRO A 99 -8.52 -24.27 7.01
N VAL A 100 -9.13 -23.17 6.58
CA VAL A 100 -10.54 -23.09 6.15
C VAL A 100 -10.56 -22.61 4.71
N PRO A 101 -11.27 -23.27 3.78
CA PRO A 101 -11.45 -22.77 2.42
C PRO A 101 -11.94 -21.31 2.41
N PRO A 102 -11.37 -20.46 1.57
CA PRO A 102 -11.59 -19.02 1.63
C PRO A 102 -13.05 -18.58 1.54
N TYR A 103 -13.83 -19.17 0.64
CA TYR A 103 -15.25 -18.88 0.53
C TYR A 103 -16.01 -19.22 1.82
N THR A 104 -15.77 -20.42 2.36
CA THR A 104 -16.40 -20.89 3.61
C THR A 104 -16.04 -19.99 4.79
N LEU A 105 -14.77 -19.55 4.89
CA LEU A 105 -14.39 -18.58 5.92
C LEU A 105 -15.13 -17.26 5.75
N GLY A 106 -15.21 -16.74 4.53
CA GLY A 106 -15.94 -15.50 4.23
C GLY A 106 -17.42 -15.58 4.62
N ALA A 107 -18.10 -16.67 4.25
CA ALA A 107 -19.49 -16.91 4.60
C ALA A 107 -19.68 -17.02 6.12
N TRP A 108 -18.79 -17.73 6.82
CA TRP A 108 -18.86 -17.84 8.27
C TRP A 108 -18.53 -16.50 8.99
N LEU A 109 -17.62 -15.70 8.48
CA LEU A 109 -17.32 -14.37 9.02
C LEU A 109 -18.52 -13.42 8.93
N GLY A 110 -19.37 -13.54 7.90
CA GLY A 110 -20.65 -12.85 7.84
C GLY A 110 -21.66 -13.48 8.81
N ASP A 111 -22.32 -14.54 8.40
CA ASP A 111 -23.47 -15.12 9.07
C ASP A 111 -23.16 -16.29 10.02
N GLY A 112 -21.90 -16.50 10.40
CA GLY A 112 -21.52 -17.55 11.34
C GLY A 112 -21.70 -17.18 12.82
N SER A 113 -21.96 -18.18 13.64
CA SER A 113 -21.94 -18.05 15.09
C SER A 113 -20.50 -18.04 15.62
N ASN A 114 -20.15 -17.01 16.36
CA ASN A 114 -18.81 -16.86 16.96
C ASN A 114 -18.61 -17.66 18.26
N GLN A 115 -19.57 -18.53 18.64
CA GLN A 115 -19.47 -19.40 19.83
C GLN A 115 -19.29 -20.87 19.47
N ASP A 116 -20.05 -21.36 18.50
CA ASP A 116 -20.21 -22.80 18.24
C ASP A 116 -19.95 -23.21 16.78
N GLY A 117 -19.59 -22.25 15.92
CA GLY A 117 -19.24 -22.52 14.54
C GLY A 117 -20.42 -22.84 13.61
N LEU A 118 -21.66 -22.56 14.05
CA LEU A 118 -22.84 -22.67 13.18
C LEU A 118 -22.79 -21.62 12.08
N LEU A 119 -23.41 -21.93 10.94
CA LEU A 119 -23.73 -20.98 9.88
C LEU A 119 -25.24 -20.75 9.87
N TYR A 120 -25.66 -19.49 9.78
CA TYR A 120 -27.07 -19.09 9.73
C TYR A 120 -27.38 -18.60 8.33
N GLU A 121 -28.42 -19.17 7.70
CA GLU A 121 -28.76 -18.83 6.33
C GLU A 121 -30.27 -18.63 6.12
N SER A 122 -30.60 -17.86 5.11
CA SER A 122 -31.95 -17.73 4.60
C SER A 122 -32.25 -18.86 3.61
N LYS A 123 -33.49 -19.35 3.59
CA LYS A 123 -33.94 -20.26 2.53
C LYS A 123 -33.66 -19.80 1.12
N LEU A 124 -33.59 -18.48 0.91
CA LEU A 124 -33.37 -17.89 -0.40
C LEU A 124 -31.91 -18.02 -0.86
N ASP A 125 -30.98 -18.27 0.08
CA ASP A 125 -29.55 -18.27 -0.15
C ASP A 125 -28.88 -19.65 0.02
N ARG A 126 -29.66 -20.70 -0.21
CA ARG A 126 -29.21 -22.11 -0.10
C ARG A 126 -27.94 -22.42 -0.91
N CYS A 127 -27.71 -21.70 -1.99
CA CYS A 127 -26.46 -21.79 -2.78
C CYS A 127 -25.19 -21.54 -1.95
N ILE A 128 -25.25 -20.78 -0.85
CA ILE A 128 -24.14 -20.60 0.07
C ILE A 128 -23.81 -21.93 0.77
N VAL A 129 -24.84 -22.61 1.29
CA VAL A 129 -24.67 -23.92 1.94
C VAL A 129 -24.13 -24.96 0.96
N GLU A 130 -24.64 -24.99 -0.28
CA GLU A 130 -24.14 -25.87 -1.35
C GLU A 130 -22.66 -25.57 -1.66
N ARG A 131 -22.24 -24.31 -1.64
CA ARG A 131 -20.84 -23.94 -1.83
C ARG A 131 -19.97 -24.44 -0.66
N VAL A 132 -20.41 -24.30 0.59
CA VAL A 132 -19.69 -24.83 1.76
C VAL A 132 -19.55 -26.36 1.68
N ILE A 133 -20.56 -27.07 1.19
CA ILE A 133 -20.48 -28.51 0.93
C ILE A 133 -19.43 -28.82 -0.14
N ASN A 134 -19.42 -28.06 -1.22
CA ASN A 134 -18.42 -28.21 -2.31
C ASN A 134 -16.99 -27.88 -1.85
N ASP A 135 -16.82 -27.04 -0.84
CA ASP A 135 -15.55 -26.78 -0.17
C ASP A 135 -15.07 -27.93 0.74
N GLY A 136 -15.89 -29.00 0.87
CA GLY A 136 -15.52 -30.24 1.56
C GLY A 136 -16.19 -30.48 2.93
N TYR A 137 -17.13 -29.64 3.34
CA TYR A 137 -17.81 -29.78 4.65
C TYR A 137 -19.18 -30.43 4.53
N ALA A 138 -19.34 -31.62 5.10
CA ALA A 138 -20.64 -32.27 5.17
C ALA A 138 -21.56 -31.65 6.24
N VAL A 139 -22.85 -31.54 5.94
CA VAL A 139 -23.84 -31.10 6.92
C VAL A 139 -24.02 -32.18 7.97
N LYS A 140 -23.63 -31.87 9.20
CA LYS A 140 -23.82 -32.79 10.37
C LYS A 140 -25.17 -32.63 11.04
N TRP A 141 -25.70 -31.41 11.03
CA TRP A 141 -26.97 -31.08 11.66
C TRP A 141 -27.58 -29.84 11.00
N HIS A 142 -28.91 -29.83 10.88
CA HIS A 142 -29.67 -28.72 10.33
C HIS A 142 -30.97 -28.55 11.14
N ASP A 143 -31.35 -27.31 11.42
CA ASP A 143 -32.62 -26.94 12.05
C ASP A 143 -33.12 -25.62 11.46
N VAL A 144 -34.41 -25.37 11.61
CA VAL A 144 -35.04 -24.13 11.16
C VAL A 144 -35.65 -23.42 12.36
N HIS A 145 -35.21 -22.19 12.60
CA HIS A 145 -35.76 -21.40 13.69
C HIS A 145 -37.25 -21.11 13.49
N LYS A 146 -38.11 -21.59 14.41
CA LYS A 146 -39.58 -21.65 14.24
C LYS A 146 -40.26 -20.30 14.01
N ILE A 147 -39.66 -19.19 14.54
CA ILE A 147 -40.26 -17.86 14.44
C ILE A 147 -39.73 -17.10 13.24
N THR A 148 -38.40 -17.12 13.02
CA THR A 148 -37.74 -16.31 11.98
C THR A 148 -37.60 -17.01 10.65
N GLY A 149 -37.72 -18.38 10.62
CA GLY A 149 -37.47 -19.15 9.43
C GLY A 149 -36.01 -19.24 9.00
N VAL A 150 -35.09 -18.72 9.80
CA VAL A 150 -33.64 -18.82 9.56
C VAL A 150 -33.18 -20.24 9.72
N GLU A 151 -32.41 -20.72 8.79
CA GLU A 151 -31.86 -22.08 8.78
C GLU A 151 -30.50 -22.07 9.50
N HIS A 152 -30.28 -23.02 10.38
CA HIS A 152 -29.08 -23.20 11.16
C HIS A 152 -28.37 -24.47 10.69
N TYR A 153 -27.11 -24.35 10.29
CA TYR A 153 -26.30 -25.44 9.80
C TYR A 153 -25.07 -25.65 10.68
N ARG A 154 -24.84 -26.92 11.05
CA ARG A 154 -23.56 -27.37 11.64
C ARG A 154 -22.88 -28.29 10.64
N PHE A 155 -21.65 -27.89 10.27
CA PHE A 155 -20.84 -28.69 9.37
C PHE A 155 -19.82 -29.53 10.14
N GLU A 156 -19.53 -30.71 9.62
CA GLU A 156 -18.54 -31.62 10.18
C GLU A 156 -17.14 -31.05 9.96
N GLY A 157 -16.34 -30.97 11.03
CA GLY A 157 -14.95 -30.45 10.96
C GLY A 157 -14.82 -28.92 10.98
N LEU A 158 -15.78 -28.15 10.48
CA LEU A 158 -15.65 -26.68 10.32
C LEU A 158 -15.24 -25.98 11.62
N ARG A 159 -15.87 -26.33 12.77
CA ARG A 159 -15.50 -25.73 14.07
C ARG A 159 -14.05 -26.00 14.44
N ALA A 160 -13.56 -27.22 14.18
CA ALA A 160 -12.17 -27.58 14.47
C ALA A 160 -11.18 -26.80 13.60
N ASP A 161 -11.52 -26.57 12.34
CA ASP A 161 -10.68 -25.78 11.43
C ASP A 161 -10.71 -24.29 11.79
N LEU A 162 -11.85 -23.74 12.20
CA LEU A 162 -11.96 -22.40 12.75
C LEU A 162 -11.12 -22.23 14.04
N GLN A 163 -11.01 -23.26 14.87
CA GLN A 163 -10.14 -23.23 16.05
C GLN A 163 -8.66 -23.15 15.68
N LYS A 164 -8.20 -23.76 14.60
CA LYS A 164 -6.83 -23.67 14.12
C LYS A 164 -6.41 -22.23 13.78
N ILE A 165 -7.37 -21.41 13.37
CA ILE A 165 -7.16 -19.99 13.04
C ILE A 165 -7.57 -19.02 14.19
N GLY A 166 -7.67 -19.53 15.41
CA GLY A 166 -7.95 -18.71 16.59
C GLY A 166 -9.39 -18.32 16.84
N MET A 167 -10.37 -19.00 16.16
CA MET A 167 -11.79 -18.69 16.31
C MET A 167 -12.56 -19.82 16.98
N CYS A 168 -13.75 -19.53 17.51
CA CYS A 168 -14.66 -20.52 18.12
C CYS A 168 -14.07 -21.31 19.30
N TYR A 169 -13.18 -20.73 20.07
CA TYR A 169 -12.75 -21.30 21.36
C TYR A 169 -13.93 -21.31 22.34
N SER A 170 -14.16 -22.45 22.98
CA SER A 170 -15.33 -22.76 23.82
C SER A 170 -15.68 -21.66 24.83
N HIS A 171 -16.97 -21.38 24.98
CA HIS A 171 -17.66 -20.55 25.97
C HIS A 171 -17.47 -19.02 25.89
N HIS A 172 -16.52 -18.48 25.12
CA HIS A 172 -16.39 -17.04 24.91
C HIS A 172 -16.62 -16.67 23.45
N ARG A 173 -17.28 -15.54 23.23
CA ARG A 173 -17.43 -14.97 21.88
C ARG A 173 -16.05 -14.59 21.35
N CYS A 174 -15.65 -15.16 20.23
CA CYS A 174 -14.43 -14.74 19.54
C CYS A 174 -14.69 -13.43 18.76
N VAL A 175 -13.64 -12.64 18.60
CA VAL A 175 -13.66 -11.51 17.68
C VAL A 175 -13.43 -12.03 16.26
N LYS A 176 -14.42 -11.85 15.39
CA LYS A 176 -14.30 -12.21 13.98
C LYS A 176 -13.24 -11.35 13.31
N HIS A 177 -12.28 -11.97 12.65
CA HIS A 177 -11.18 -11.31 11.94
C HIS A 177 -10.74 -12.17 10.75
N ILE A 178 -10.06 -11.57 9.78
CA ILE A 178 -9.41 -12.30 8.69
C ILE A 178 -7.97 -12.61 9.12
N PRO A 179 -7.55 -13.89 9.21
CA PRO A 179 -6.18 -14.23 9.55
C PRO A 179 -5.18 -13.69 8.51
N GLU A 180 -3.97 -13.35 8.95
CA GLU A 180 -2.96 -12.66 8.14
C GLU A 180 -2.61 -13.43 6.86
N GLU A 181 -2.49 -14.75 6.94
CA GLU A 181 -2.18 -15.63 5.82
C GLU A 181 -3.17 -15.51 4.64
N TYR A 182 -4.43 -15.13 4.89
CA TYR A 182 -5.43 -14.95 3.84
C TYR A 182 -5.20 -13.67 3.03
N PHE A 183 -4.60 -12.62 3.59
CA PHE A 183 -4.30 -11.38 2.85
C PHE A 183 -3.19 -11.56 1.81
N THR A 184 -2.30 -12.52 2.04
CA THR A 184 -1.16 -12.82 1.18
C THR A 184 -1.35 -14.09 0.33
N ALA A 185 -2.54 -14.68 0.38
CA ALA A 185 -2.94 -15.81 -0.47
C ALA A 185 -3.16 -15.37 -1.93
N SER A 186 -3.30 -16.32 -2.84
CA SER A 186 -3.50 -16.04 -4.26
C SER A 186 -4.72 -15.13 -4.51
N ILE A 187 -4.72 -14.44 -5.64
CA ILE A 187 -5.83 -13.57 -6.07
C ILE A 187 -7.15 -14.34 -6.04
N ALA A 188 -7.17 -15.57 -6.56
CA ALA A 188 -8.37 -16.41 -6.59
C ALA A 188 -8.89 -16.73 -5.17
N GLN A 189 -8.01 -17.11 -4.25
CA GLN A 189 -8.38 -17.40 -2.86
C GLN A 189 -8.93 -16.18 -2.14
N ARG A 190 -8.34 -15.01 -2.33
CA ARG A 190 -8.84 -13.75 -1.74
C ARG A 190 -10.17 -13.33 -2.36
N MET A 191 -10.37 -13.55 -3.67
CA MET A 191 -11.66 -13.30 -4.33
C MET A 191 -12.76 -14.22 -3.79
N GLU A 192 -12.47 -15.47 -3.51
CA GLU A 192 -13.41 -16.40 -2.89
C GLU A 192 -13.75 -15.98 -1.45
N LEU A 193 -12.78 -15.57 -0.65
CA LEU A 193 -13.02 -15.01 0.68
C LEU A 193 -13.93 -13.79 0.63
N LEU A 194 -13.66 -12.87 -0.30
CA LEU A 194 -14.48 -11.69 -0.51
C LEU A 194 -15.90 -12.05 -0.96
N ALA A 195 -16.04 -13.06 -1.85
CA ALA A 195 -17.34 -13.54 -2.30
C ALA A 195 -18.19 -14.09 -1.15
N GLY A 196 -17.60 -14.91 -0.26
CA GLY A 196 -18.30 -15.45 0.92
C GLY A 196 -18.79 -14.34 1.85
N LEU A 197 -17.97 -13.33 2.13
CA LEU A 197 -18.37 -12.15 2.92
C LEU A 197 -19.50 -11.35 2.26
N LEU A 198 -19.48 -11.20 0.95
CA LEU A 198 -20.50 -10.47 0.21
C LEU A 198 -21.79 -11.26 0.06
N ASP A 199 -21.71 -12.58 -0.11
CA ASP A 199 -22.88 -13.43 -0.23
C ASP A 199 -23.71 -13.49 1.06
N THR A 200 -23.10 -13.23 2.20
CA THR A 200 -23.76 -13.09 3.51
C THR A 200 -24.13 -11.63 3.79
N ASP A 201 -23.25 -10.86 4.37
CA ASP A 201 -23.48 -9.49 4.86
C ASP A 201 -23.30 -8.40 3.79
N GLY A 202 -23.08 -8.78 2.52
CA GLY A 202 -22.94 -7.86 1.40
C GLY A 202 -24.28 -7.46 0.79
N MET A 203 -24.31 -6.25 0.22
CA MET A 203 -25.43 -5.73 -0.55
C MET A 203 -24.93 -5.12 -1.85
N LEU A 204 -25.53 -5.49 -2.97
CA LEU A 204 -25.34 -4.84 -4.25
C LEU A 204 -26.36 -3.71 -4.40
N LYS A 205 -25.86 -2.47 -4.52
CA LYS A 205 -26.73 -1.31 -4.64
C LYS A 205 -27.24 -1.19 -6.08
N LYS A 206 -28.57 -1.31 -6.25
CA LYS A 206 -29.23 -1.23 -7.55
C LYS A 206 -28.91 0.08 -8.29
N GLY A 207 -28.49 -0.04 -9.56
CA GLY A 207 -28.14 1.12 -10.40
C GLY A 207 -26.78 1.79 -10.08
N GLU A 208 -26.06 1.25 -9.10
CA GLU A 208 -24.73 1.73 -8.77
C GLU A 208 -23.76 0.55 -8.77
N ASN A 209 -22.94 0.32 -9.73
CA ASN A 209 -21.94 -0.75 -9.79
C ASN A 209 -21.05 -0.77 -8.52
N ARG A 210 -21.69 -0.97 -7.36
CA ARG A 210 -21.12 -0.80 -6.02
C ARG A 210 -21.64 -1.87 -5.06
N TYR A 211 -20.69 -2.50 -4.36
CA TYR A 211 -21.00 -3.30 -3.18
C TYR A 211 -20.93 -2.46 -1.91
N SER A 212 -21.72 -2.86 -0.94
CA SER A 212 -21.61 -2.45 0.46
C SER A 212 -21.57 -3.68 1.34
N PHE A 213 -20.68 -3.71 2.31
CA PHE A 213 -20.57 -4.72 3.35
C PHE A 213 -20.84 -4.07 4.70
N SER A 214 -21.59 -4.73 5.58
CA SER A 214 -21.97 -4.16 6.88
C SER A 214 -21.48 -5.05 8.01
N THR A 215 -20.85 -4.47 9.02
CA THR A 215 -20.44 -5.20 10.22
C THR A 215 -20.52 -4.33 11.47
N THR A 216 -20.68 -4.96 12.63
CA THR A 216 -20.59 -4.29 13.94
C THR A 216 -19.23 -4.51 14.62
N GLU A 217 -18.36 -5.34 14.05
CA GLU A 217 -17.04 -5.67 14.58
C GLU A 217 -15.97 -4.75 13.97
N PRO A 218 -15.29 -3.89 14.78
CA PRO A 218 -14.28 -2.97 14.26
C PRO A 218 -13.11 -3.69 13.56
N GLN A 219 -12.68 -4.84 14.10
CA GLN A 219 -11.59 -5.60 13.50
C GLN A 219 -11.99 -6.11 12.09
N LEU A 220 -13.17 -6.70 11.96
CA LEU A 220 -13.64 -7.20 10.64
C LEU A 220 -13.84 -6.05 9.63
N ARG A 221 -14.25 -4.84 10.10
CA ARG A 221 -14.29 -3.64 9.26
C ARG A 221 -12.91 -3.34 8.67
N ASP A 222 -11.88 -3.32 9.52
CA ASP A 222 -10.51 -3.01 9.10
C ASP A 222 -9.94 -4.11 8.18
N ASP A 223 -10.17 -5.35 8.52
CA ASP A 223 -9.75 -6.50 7.73
C ASP A 223 -10.43 -6.53 6.36
N PHE A 224 -11.74 -6.31 6.30
CA PHE A 224 -12.47 -6.22 5.03
C PHE A 224 -11.93 -5.10 4.14
N THR A 225 -11.63 -3.94 4.72
CA THR A 225 -11.06 -2.84 3.95
C THR A 225 -9.65 -3.13 3.47
N THR A 226 -8.84 -3.85 4.26
CA THR A 226 -7.51 -4.33 3.86
C THR A 226 -7.64 -5.33 2.72
N LEU A 227 -8.53 -6.33 2.84
CA LEU A 227 -8.79 -7.32 1.78
C LEU A 227 -9.16 -6.64 0.45
N VAL A 228 -10.10 -5.70 0.46
CA VAL A 228 -10.50 -4.96 -0.75
C VAL A 228 -9.34 -4.13 -1.32
N SER A 229 -8.49 -3.58 -0.46
CA SER A 229 -7.31 -2.81 -0.90
C SER A 229 -6.27 -3.68 -1.61
N THR A 230 -6.19 -4.99 -1.30
CA THR A 230 -5.29 -5.92 -2.01
C THR A 230 -5.66 -6.13 -3.49
N PHE A 231 -6.84 -5.70 -3.91
CA PHE A 231 -7.28 -5.66 -5.31
C PHE A 231 -7.14 -4.25 -5.93
N GLY A 232 -6.43 -3.34 -5.30
CA GLY A 232 -6.32 -1.97 -5.76
C GLY A 232 -7.64 -1.19 -5.75
N TRP A 233 -8.66 -1.67 -5.06
CA TRP A 233 -9.96 -1.02 -4.99
C TRP A 233 -10.07 -0.12 -3.77
N ARG A 234 -10.62 1.07 -3.99
CA ARG A 234 -10.84 2.05 -2.93
C ARG A 234 -12.12 1.74 -2.16
N CYS A 235 -12.02 1.71 -0.84
CA CYS A 235 -13.17 1.68 0.06
C CYS A 235 -13.53 3.07 0.58
N SER A 236 -14.82 3.27 0.86
CA SER A 236 -15.32 4.31 1.76
C SER A 236 -15.98 3.65 2.96
N VAL A 237 -15.67 4.13 4.16
CA VAL A 237 -16.25 3.63 5.41
C VAL A 237 -17.14 4.70 6.00
N THR A 238 -18.38 4.35 6.31
CA THR A 238 -19.32 5.18 7.07
C THR A 238 -19.77 4.42 8.29
N SER A 239 -20.14 5.12 9.35
CA SER A 239 -20.67 4.52 10.57
C SER A 239 -22.06 5.05 10.87
N CYS A 240 -22.93 4.16 11.36
CA CYS A 240 -24.27 4.51 11.82
C CYS A 240 -24.38 4.18 13.31
N ALA A 241 -24.90 5.11 14.10
CA ALA A 241 -25.25 4.85 15.48
C ALA A 241 -26.28 3.71 15.60
N PRO A 242 -26.35 3.03 16.74
CA PRO A 242 -27.36 2.02 17.00
C PRO A 242 -28.76 2.55 16.72
N ARG A 243 -29.54 1.82 15.92
CA ARG A 243 -30.92 2.18 15.57
C ARG A 243 -31.79 0.93 15.46
N VAL A 244 -33.10 1.15 15.46
CA VAL A 244 -34.04 0.07 15.16
C VAL A 244 -34.00 -0.24 13.68
N SER A 245 -33.82 -1.52 13.32
CA SER A 245 -33.84 -1.98 11.93
C SER A 245 -35.26 -1.93 11.36
N SER A 246 -35.39 -2.02 10.03
CA SER A 246 -36.69 -2.14 9.36
C SER A 246 -37.48 -3.38 9.78
N SER A 247 -36.80 -4.40 10.31
CA SER A 247 -37.39 -5.62 10.87
C SER A 247 -37.72 -5.53 12.37
N GLY A 248 -37.62 -4.35 12.99
CA GLY A 248 -37.92 -4.10 14.40
C GLY A 248 -36.83 -4.53 15.40
N VAL A 249 -35.67 -4.97 14.92
CA VAL A 249 -34.56 -5.36 15.82
C VAL A 249 -33.85 -4.10 16.32
N HIS A 250 -33.72 -3.99 17.64
CA HIS A 250 -32.99 -2.91 18.30
C HIS A 250 -31.48 -3.17 18.25
N GLY A 251 -30.76 -2.39 17.42
CA GLY A 251 -29.31 -2.40 17.38
C GLY A 251 -28.72 -1.88 18.70
N ARG A 252 -27.63 -2.49 19.18
CA ARG A 252 -26.91 -2.08 20.40
C ARG A 252 -25.48 -1.60 20.12
N LYS A 253 -24.98 -1.85 18.93
CA LYS A 253 -23.62 -1.50 18.50
C LYS A 253 -23.65 -0.56 17.30
N THR A 254 -22.59 0.23 17.12
CA THR A 254 -22.34 0.97 15.89
C THR A 254 -22.21 0.00 14.72
N VAL A 255 -22.87 0.31 13.62
CA VAL A 255 -22.75 -0.43 12.36
C VAL A 255 -21.78 0.30 11.44
N TYR A 256 -20.78 -0.38 10.95
CA TYR A 256 -19.85 0.10 9.93
C TYR A 256 -20.33 -0.37 8.57
N ILE A 257 -20.41 0.54 7.61
CA ILE A 257 -20.79 0.25 6.22
C ILE A 257 -19.60 0.58 5.34
N ILE A 258 -19.03 -0.45 4.72
CA ILE A 258 -17.88 -0.36 3.83
C ILE A 258 -18.40 -0.46 2.39
N SER A 259 -18.13 0.54 1.56
CA SER A 259 -18.58 0.56 0.16
C SER A 259 -17.40 0.66 -0.79
N PHE A 260 -17.44 -0.12 -1.88
CA PHE A 260 -16.41 -0.12 -2.91
C PHE A 260 -16.99 -0.45 -4.29
N ASN A 261 -16.23 -0.13 -5.34
CA ASN A 261 -16.58 -0.45 -6.73
C ASN A 261 -15.50 -1.39 -7.28
N PRO A 262 -15.82 -2.66 -7.57
CA PRO A 262 -14.88 -3.58 -8.19
C PRO A 262 -14.67 -3.24 -9.66
N THR A 263 -13.54 -3.68 -10.21
CA THR A 263 -13.17 -3.52 -11.63
C THR A 263 -13.26 -4.82 -12.42
N CYS A 264 -13.54 -5.93 -11.74
CA CYS A 264 -13.72 -7.25 -12.33
C CYS A 264 -14.78 -8.07 -11.55
N PRO A 265 -15.26 -9.21 -12.08
CA PRO A 265 -16.22 -10.07 -11.41
C PRO A 265 -15.69 -10.59 -10.07
N ILE A 266 -16.59 -10.63 -9.07
CA ILE A 266 -16.38 -11.34 -7.80
C ILE A 266 -17.23 -12.61 -7.88
N PRO A 267 -16.70 -13.81 -7.54
CA PRO A 267 -17.37 -15.09 -7.73
C PRO A 267 -18.47 -15.37 -6.68
N CYS A 268 -19.38 -14.39 -6.49
CA CYS A 268 -20.55 -14.54 -5.64
C CYS A 268 -21.46 -15.65 -6.19
N VAL A 269 -21.92 -16.54 -5.33
CA VAL A 269 -22.86 -17.64 -5.72
C VAL A 269 -24.30 -17.19 -5.65
N VAL A 270 -24.62 -16.16 -4.87
CA VAL A 270 -25.96 -15.59 -4.77
C VAL A 270 -26.27 -14.74 -6.01
N PRO A 271 -27.24 -15.13 -6.88
CA PRO A 271 -27.42 -14.49 -8.20
C PRO A 271 -27.74 -12.99 -8.11
N ARG A 272 -28.52 -12.55 -7.10
CA ARG A 272 -28.85 -11.14 -6.90
C ARG A 272 -27.66 -10.28 -6.45
N LYS A 273 -26.55 -10.90 -6.06
CA LYS A 273 -25.31 -10.24 -5.61
C LYS A 273 -24.22 -10.26 -6.69
N GLN A 274 -24.50 -10.82 -7.88
CA GLN A 274 -23.58 -10.82 -9.00
C GLN A 274 -23.64 -9.51 -9.76
N LEU A 275 -22.51 -8.79 -9.85
CA LEU A 275 -22.39 -7.56 -10.61
C LEU A 275 -22.14 -7.87 -12.09
N LYS A 276 -22.89 -7.20 -12.97
CA LYS A 276 -22.80 -7.39 -14.44
C LYS A 276 -21.96 -6.34 -15.13
N GLU A 277 -21.82 -5.15 -14.54
CA GLU A 277 -21.08 -4.04 -15.12
C GLU A 277 -20.06 -3.51 -14.10
N PHE A 278 -18.91 -3.04 -14.56
CA PHE A 278 -17.81 -2.64 -13.73
C PHE A 278 -17.52 -1.14 -13.88
N SER A 279 -17.12 -0.52 -12.80
CA SER A 279 -16.75 0.89 -12.77
C SER A 279 -15.25 1.06 -13.03
N LYS A 280 -14.86 2.24 -13.54
CA LYS A 280 -13.44 2.60 -13.56
C LYS A 280 -12.90 2.68 -12.13
N PRO A 281 -11.63 2.29 -11.89
CA PRO A 281 -11.03 2.37 -10.56
C PRO A 281 -11.12 3.78 -9.99
N ARG A 282 -11.58 3.88 -8.75
CA ARG A 282 -11.48 5.14 -8.01
C ARG A 282 -10.10 5.28 -7.41
N ARG A 283 -9.53 6.47 -7.48
CA ARG A 283 -8.19 6.74 -6.95
C ARG A 283 -8.26 7.29 -5.54
N VAL A 284 -7.28 6.96 -4.72
CA VAL A 284 -7.03 7.62 -3.45
C VAL A 284 -6.24 8.89 -3.74
N ALA A 285 -6.56 9.99 -3.07
CA ALA A 285 -5.86 11.26 -3.20
C ALA A 285 -5.58 11.85 -1.81
N PHE A 286 -4.57 12.70 -1.72
CA PHE A 286 -4.36 13.52 -0.53
C PHE A 286 -5.53 14.50 -0.38
N CYS A 287 -5.95 14.74 0.85
CA CYS A 287 -7.05 15.65 1.15
C CYS A 287 -6.78 16.63 2.31
N GLY A 288 -5.64 16.55 2.94
CA GLY A 288 -5.20 17.46 3.98
C GLY A 288 -3.91 17.02 4.64
N PHE A 289 -3.28 17.96 5.33
CA PHE A 289 -2.04 17.76 6.11
C PHE A 289 -2.23 18.40 7.48
N GLU A 290 -1.76 17.70 8.52
CA GLU A 290 -1.84 18.14 9.90
C GLU A 290 -0.46 18.03 10.55
N ARG A 291 0.01 19.08 11.22
CA ARG A 291 1.19 19.00 12.09
C ARG A 291 0.80 18.24 13.35
N ILE A 292 1.57 17.23 13.70
CA ILE A 292 1.33 16.40 14.86
C ILE A 292 2.52 16.47 15.83
N GLU A 293 2.30 16.06 17.09
CA GLU A 293 3.40 15.82 18.02
C GLU A 293 4.35 14.76 17.45
N PRO A 294 5.67 15.05 17.40
CA PRO A 294 6.64 14.16 16.77
C PRO A 294 6.62 12.74 17.34
N LYS A 295 6.54 11.76 16.45
CA LYS A 295 6.61 10.35 16.77
C LYS A 295 7.88 9.75 16.16
N GLN A 296 8.36 8.66 16.76
CA GLN A 296 9.49 7.91 16.21
C GLN A 296 9.02 6.94 15.11
N GLY A 297 9.70 6.96 13.98
CA GLY A 297 9.48 6.04 12.87
C GLY A 297 10.76 5.72 12.12
N ASN A 298 10.69 4.76 11.23
CA ASN A 298 11.81 4.34 10.38
C ASN A 298 11.41 4.46 8.91
N CYS A 299 12.39 4.77 8.05
CA CYS A 299 12.31 4.52 6.63
C CYS A 299 12.89 3.15 6.30
N ILE A 300 12.38 2.50 5.27
CA ILE A 300 12.90 1.23 4.76
C ILE A 300 13.36 1.39 3.32
N GLN A 301 14.40 0.72 2.93
CA GLN A 301 14.80 0.59 1.53
C GLN A 301 14.30 -0.73 0.97
N VAL A 302 13.76 -0.69 -0.24
CA VAL A 302 13.32 -1.85 -1.00
C VAL A 302 13.90 -1.81 -2.41
N GLU A 303 13.87 -2.95 -3.08
CA GLU A 303 14.19 -2.99 -4.50
C GLU A 303 13.24 -2.10 -5.31
N GLY A 304 13.77 -1.23 -6.17
CA GLY A 304 13.00 -0.27 -6.96
C GLY A 304 12.53 0.97 -6.20
N GLY A 305 12.97 1.19 -4.93
CA GLY A 305 12.76 2.45 -4.19
C GLY A 305 11.32 2.80 -3.79
N VAL A 306 10.30 2.05 -4.24
CA VAL A 306 8.89 2.36 -4.00
C VAL A 306 8.16 1.17 -3.41
N TYR A 307 7.46 1.38 -2.30
CA TYR A 307 6.63 0.36 -1.65
C TYR A 307 5.28 0.93 -1.22
N CYS A 308 4.37 0.08 -0.76
CA CYS A 308 3.06 0.48 -0.30
C CYS A 308 3.00 0.48 1.22
N ALA A 309 2.67 1.63 1.80
CA ALA A 309 2.54 1.80 3.24
C ALA A 309 1.08 1.76 3.71
N GLY A 310 0.91 1.35 4.97
CA GLY A 310 -0.39 1.30 5.64
C GLY A 310 -1.34 0.24 5.09
N LYS A 311 -2.46 0.02 5.80
CA LYS A 311 -3.47 -1.00 5.46
C LYS A 311 -4.19 -0.76 4.12
N ARG A 312 -4.01 0.41 3.51
CA ARG A 312 -4.63 0.80 2.24
C ARG A 312 -3.67 0.80 1.06
N LEU A 313 -2.45 0.31 1.28
CA LEU A 313 -1.44 0.17 0.24
C LEU A 313 -1.19 1.50 -0.50
N ILE A 314 -0.86 2.53 0.26
CA ILE A 314 -0.50 3.84 -0.30
C ILE A 314 0.97 3.79 -0.76
N PRO A 315 1.24 4.00 -2.06
CA PRO A 315 2.61 4.04 -2.56
C PRO A 315 3.41 5.16 -1.91
N THR A 316 4.61 4.84 -1.49
CA THR A 316 5.57 5.76 -0.88
C THR A 316 6.96 5.54 -1.47
N HIS A 317 7.73 6.62 -1.59
CA HIS A 317 9.06 6.61 -2.19
C HIS A 317 10.16 6.65 -1.12
N ASN A 318 11.31 6.09 -1.42
CA ASN A 318 12.44 6.09 -0.51
C ASN A 318 13.80 6.16 -1.23
N SER A 319 14.09 7.30 -1.86
CA SER A 319 15.41 7.59 -2.45
C SER A 319 16.43 8.06 -1.43
N THR A 320 15.99 8.62 -0.29
CA THR A 320 16.87 9.30 0.69
C THR A 320 17.97 8.40 1.25
N LEU A 321 17.69 7.09 1.44
CA LEU A 321 18.70 6.17 1.98
C LEU A 321 19.88 5.96 1.01
N CYS A 322 19.61 5.94 -0.29
CA CYS A 322 20.64 5.79 -1.31
C CYS A 322 21.55 7.01 -1.38
N ILE A 323 20.99 8.20 -1.20
CA ILE A 323 21.75 9.47 -1.12
C ILE A 323 22.67 9.44 0.12
N PHE A 324 22.17 9.00 1.27
CA PHE A 324 23.01 8.82 2.46
C PHE A 324 24.08 7.74 2.26
N PHE A 325 23.76 6.64 1.59
CA PHE A 325 24.74 5.59 1.29
C PHE A 325 25.84 6.10 0.38
N ILE A 326 25.53 6.80 -0.70
CA ILE A 326 26.54 7.42 -1.59
C ILE A 326 27.37 8.44 -0.81
N THR A 327 26.74 9.28 0.00
CA THR A 327 27.44 10.28 0.81
C THR A 327 28.37 9.63 1.84
N TRP A 328 27.95 8.52 2.47
CA TRP A 328 28.80 7.73 3.35
C TRP A 328 29.96 7.09 2.61
N LEU A 329 29.71 6.55 1.41
CA LEU A 329 30.76 5.97 0.56
C LEU A 329 31.81 7.01 0.18
N MET A 330 31.36 8.20 -0.22
CA MET A 330 32.24 9.34 -0.53
C MET A 330 33.14 9.72 0.66
N GLY A 331 32.58 9.71 1.87
CA GLY A 331 33.35 9.97 3.09
C GLY A 331 34.40 8.91 3.38
N ASN A 332 34.10 7.63 3.15
CA ASN A 332 35.05 6.53 3.32
C ASN A 332 36.07 6.40 2.19
N ARG A 333 35.73 6.86 0.98
CA ARG A 333 36.53 6.70 -0.24
C ARG A 333 36.56 8.01 -1.04
N PRO A 334 37.07 9.12 -0.47
CA PRO A 334 36.99 10.44 -1.10
C PRO A 334 37.76 10.54 -2.42
N ASP A 335 38.71 9.63 -2.65
CA ASP A 335 39.53 9.61 -3.86
C ASP A 335 38.94 8.78 -5.02
N VAL A 336 37.85 8.06 -4.79
CA VAL A 336 37.23 7.17 -5.77
C VAL A 336 36.04 7.88 -6.45
N ALA A 337 35.95 7.79 -7.78
CA ALA A 337 34.87 8.36 -8.54
C ALA A 337 33.62 7.46 -8.49
N SER A 338 32.46 8.04 -8.26
CA SER A 338 31.14 7.39 -8.27
C SER A 338 30.16 8.19 -9.11
N VAL A 339 29.13 7.53 -9.60
CA VAL A 339 28.08 8.15 -10.45
C VAL A 339 26.71 7.86 -9.85
N MET A 340 25.86 8.89 -9.81
CA MET A 340 24.41 8.75 -9.63
C MET A 340 23.71 9.10 -10.94
N SER A 341 22.82 8.22 -11.38
CA SER A 341 22.07 8.41 -12.62
C SER A 341 20.55 8.27 -12.38
N GLY A 342 19.77 8.99 -13.19
CA GLY A 342 18.31 8.94 -13.19
C GLY A 342 17.77 9.22 -14.59
N HIS A 343 16.45 9.15 -14.76
CA HIS A 343 15.80 9.37 -16.06
C HIS A 343 15.88 10.80 -16.58
N SER A 344 16.09 11.81 -15.71
CA SER A 344 16.07 13.22 -16.10
C SER A 344 17.10 14.06 -15.33
N ASP A 345 17.54 15.16 -15.96
CA ASP A 345 18.46 16.13 -15.35
C ASP A 345 17.85 16.78 -14.09
N LYS A 346 16.53 16.92 -14.03
CA LYS A 346 15.86 17.44 -12.83
C LYS A 346 16.02 16.50 -11.63
N LEU A 347 15.97 15.21 -11.84
CA LEU A 347 16.14 14.19 -10.79
C LEU A 347 17.59 14.17 -10.32
N THR A 348 18.55 14.15 -11.24
CA THR A 348 19.99 14.10 -10.92
C THR A 348 20.47 15.39 -10.25
N ASN A 349 19.93 16.55 -10.63
CA ASN A 349 20.17 17.81 -9.94
C ASN A 349 19.64 17.78 -8.50
N GLY A 350 18.51 17.10 -8.26
CA GLY A 350 18.01 16.80 -6.91
C GLY A 350 19.02 16.01 -6.09
N PHE A 351 19.55 14.91 -6.64
CA PHE A 351 20.56 14.07 -5.99
C PHE A 351 21.83 14.89 -5.65
N TYR A 352 22.34 15.65 -6.61
CA TYR A 352 23.48 16.53 -6.41
C TYR A 352 23.24 17.52 -5.26
N GLY A 353 22.10 18.20 -5.26
CA GLY A 353 21.75 19.21 -4.25
C GLY A 353 21.65 18.60 -2.86
N GLU A 354 21.08 17.41 -2.73
CA GLU A 354 20.90 16.75 -1.45
C GLU A 354 22.22 16.20 -0.90
N VAL A 355 23.04 15.55 -1.72
CA VAL A 355 24.40 15.12 -1.34
C VAL A 355 25.24 16.33 -0.90
N LEU A 356 25.19 17.41 -1.65
CA LEU A 356 25.90 18.62 -1.30
C LEU A 356 25.43 19.21 0.04
N SER A 357 24.12 19.20 0.30
CA SER A 357 23.55 19.65 1.57
C SER A 357 24.04 18.80 2.74
N ILE A 358 24.04 17.47 2.60
CA ILE A 358 24.53 16.54 3.64
C ILE A 358 26.00 16.84 4.00
N ILE A 359 26.83 17.14 3.00
CA ILE A 359 28.25 17.40 3.20
C ILE A 359 28.51 18.80 3.80
N THR A 360 27.68 19.80 3.46
CA THR A 360 27.99 21.22 3.75
C THR A 360 27.16 21.85 4.86
N ASP A 361 26.04 21.22 5.29
CA ASP A 361 25.21 21.76 6.37
C ASP A 361 25.53 21.08 7.73
N PRO A 362 26.35 21.68 8.59
CA PRO A 362 26.73 21.11 9.89
C PRO A 362 25.64 21.24 10.95
N VAL A 363 24.55 21.96 10.69
CA VAL A 363 23.43 22.15 11.61
C VAL A 363 22.48 20.95 11.52
N THR A 364 22.16 20.56 10.29
CA THR A 364 21.22 19.46 10.04
C THR A 364 21.91 18.10 10.03
N TYR A 365 23.13 18.02 9.53
CA TYR A 365 23.86 16.79 9.33
C TYR A 365 25.17 16.70 10.10
N ASN A 366 25.52 15.49 10.53
CA ASN A 366 26.78 15.23 11.26
C ASN A 366 27.93 14.74 10.34
N TRP A 367 27.81 14.89 9.02
CA TRP A 367 28.78 14.32 8.07
C TRP A 367 30.20 14.75 8.36
N GLY A 368 30.48 16.05 8.59
CA GLY A 368 31.79 16.54 8.94
C GLY A 368 32.33 16.07 10.30
N LYS A 369 31.46 15.63 11.22
CA LYS A 369 31.88 14.97 12.47
C LYS A 369 32.24 13.51 12.28
N ILE A 370 31.57 12.83 11.32
CA ILE A 370 31.83 11.42 10.99
C ILE A 370 33.10 11.29 10.15
N PHE A 371 33.34 12.25 9.25
CA PHE A 371 34.45 12.28 8.33
C PHE A 371 35.27 13.59 8.50
N PRO A 372 35.95 13.81 9.64
CA PRO A 372 36.63 15.07 9.94
C PRO A 372 37.80 15.37 9.00
N ASP A 373 38.39 14.35 8.41
CA ASP A 373 39.55 14.47 7.52
C ASP A 373 39.18 14.63 6.05
N VAL A 374 37.88 14.63 5.72
CA VAL A 374 37.39 14.77 4.35
C VAL A 374 36.81 16.15 4.13
N GLN A 375 37.35 16.87 3.12
CA GLN A 375 37.00 18.24 2.81
C GLN A 375 36.38 18.36 1.40
N LEU A 376 35.36 19.18 1.29
CA LEU A 376 34.84 19.63 -0.01
C LEU A 376 35.84 20.61 -0.63
N VAL A 377 36.39 20.28 -1.80
CA VAL A 377 37.42 21.10 -2.49
C VAL A 377 36.85 21.79 -3.71
N ASP A 378 36.01 21.11 -4.49
CA ASP A 378 35.36 21.66 -5.68
C ASP A 378 33.94 21.17 -5.85
N LYS A 379 33.10 21.99 -6.47
CA LYS A 379 31.74 21.67 -6.80
C LYS A 379 31.27 22.40 -8.05
N SER A 380 30.53 21.76 -8.91
CA SER A 380 29.94 22.35 -10.11
C SER A 380 28.46 22.03 -10.20
N ALA A 381 27.62 23.05 -10.02
CA ALA A 381 26.17 22.89 -10.22
C ALA A 381 25.81 22.67 -11.69
N LYS A 382 26.64 23.16 -12.63
CA LYS A 382 26.44 22.95 -14.06
C LYS A 382 26.71 21.52 -14.48
N ASP A 383 27.76 20.92 -13.92
CA ASP A 383 28.19 19.55 -14.25
C ASP A 383 27.67 18.53 -13.21
N GLU A 384 26.91 19.00 -12.22
CA GLU A 384 26.37 18.21 -11.12
C GLU A 384 27.45 17.31 -10.47
N SER A 385 28.60 17.91 -10.16
CA SER A 385 29.78 17.18 -9.69
C SER A 385 30.35 17.74 -8.38
N ILE A 386 30.96 16.86 -7.58
CA ILE A 386 31.56 17.14 -6.27
C ILE A 386 32.92 16.47 -6.21
N ASP A 387 33.94 17.25 -5.82
CA ASP A 387 35.28 16.77 -5.50
C ASP A 387 35.60 16.91 -4.02
N LEU A 388 36.05 15.81 -3.43
CA LEU A 388 36.55 15.74 -2.06
C LEU A 388 38.07 15.62 -2.03
N ASN A 389 38.70 16.26 -1.02
CA ASN A 389 40.13 16.27 -0.70
C ASN A 389 41.04 16.86 -1.78
N ARG A 390 40.79 16.66 -3.05
CA ARG A 390 41.52 17.24 -4.18
C ARG A 390 40.67 17.28 -5.44
N LYS A 391 40.92 18.24 -6.30
CA LYS A 391 40.29 18.28 -7.62
C LYS A 391 40.87 17.16 -8.50
N LYS A 392 39.98 16.43 -9.17
CA LYS A 392 40.29 15.25 -9.99
C LYS A 392 39.77 15.42 -11.41
N ARG A 393 40.35 14.67 -12.35
CA ARG A 393 39.84 14.57 -13.72
C ARG A 393 38.40 13.97 -13.72
N PHE A 394 38.20 12.96 -12.88
CA PHE A 394 36.91 12.34 -12.64
C PHE A 394 36.50 12.66 -11.19
N PRO A 395 35.47 13.47 -10.97
CA PRO A 395 35.06 13.91 -9.63
C PRO A 395 34.68 12.74 -8.71
N THR A 396 34.72 12.96 -7.40
CA THR A 396 34.31 12.00 -6.40
C THR A 396 32.86 11.55 -6.62
N LEU A 397 31.98 12.49 -7.00
CA LEU A 397 30.63 12.21 -7.43
C LEU A 397 30.31 12.99 -8.70
N THR A 398 29.62 12.34 -9.63
CA THR A 398 29.00 12.99 -10.78
C THR A 398 27.55 12.49 -10.85
N CYS A 399 26.57 13.41 -10.92
CA CYS A 399 25.16 13.10 -11.13
C CYS A 399 24.81 13.41 -12.59
N ARG A 400 24.24 12.45 -13.31
CA ARG A 400 23.85 12.65 -14.72
C ARG A 400 22.64 11.81 -15.10
N SER A 401 21.76 12.41 -15.89
CA SER A 401 20.65 11.64 -16.48
C SER A 401 21.17 10.64 -17.52
N ILE A 402 20.43 9.54 -17.67
CA ILE A 402 20.77 8.48 -18.63
C ILE A 402 20.77 8.99 -20.09
N GLY A 403 19.99 10.04 -20.39
CA GLY A 403 20.02 10.71 -21.70
C GLY A 403 21.22 11.65 -21.89
N GLY A 404 22.02 11.89 -20.85
CA GLY A 404 23.23 12.70 -20.89
C GLY A 404 24.44 11.89 -21.36
N THR A 405 25.45 12.58 -21.91
CA THR A 405 26.70 11.91 -22.34
C THR A 405 27.52 11.46 -21.12
N LEU A 406 27.52 10.18 -20.83
CA LEU A 406 28.38 9.55 -19.80
C LEU A 406 29.77 9.19 -20.35
N THR A 407 29.85 8.88 -21.65
CA THR A 407 31.08 8.44 -22.33
C THR A 407 32.17 9.53 -22.24
N GLY A 408 33.29 9.22 -21.61
CA GLY A 408 34.43 10.11 -21.42
C GLY A 408 34.27 11.19 -20.34
N ALA A 409 33.10 11.32 -19.73
CA ALA A 409 32.84 12.25 -18.64
C ALA A 409 33.15 11.65 -17.26
N VAL A 410 33.06 10.35 -17.12
CA VAL A 410 33.30 9.62 -15.87
C VAL A 410 34.08 8.33 -16.13
N GLU A 411 34.98 8.00 -15.21
CA GLU A 411 35.63 6.68 -15.13
C GLU A 411 35.50 6.19 -13.69
N ILE A 412 34.71 5.11 -13.51
CA ILE A 412 34.50 4.52 -12.21
C ILE A 412 35.65 3.58 -11.92
N GLY A 413 36.51 3.96 -10.97
CA GLY A 413 37.63 3.13 -10.52
C GLY A 413 37.22 2.00 -9.58
N GLU A 414 38.20 1.16 -9.21
CA GLU A 414 37.97 0.08 -8.25
C GLU A 414 37.43 0.63 -6.92
N GLY A 415 36.26 0.11 -6.51
CA GLY A 415 35.56 0.55 -5.31
C GLY A 415 34.64 1.77 -5.48
N GLY A 416 34.51 2.30 -6.69
CA GLY A 416 33.46 3.26 -7.05
C GLY A 416 32.13 2.57 -7.34
N VAL A 417 31.06 3.36 -7.33
CA VAL A 417 29.68 2.87 -7.51
C VAL A 417 28.99 3.63 -8.63
N LEU A 418 28.35 2.90 -9.54
CA LEU A 418 27.29 3.44 -10.38
C LEU A 418 25.96 3.14 -9.68
N TYR A 419 25.30 4.17 -9.22
CA TYR A 419 23.96 4.08 -8.67
C TYR A 419 22.97 4.65 -9.68
N SER A 420 22.03 3.83 -10.10
CA SER A 420 20.99 4.23 -11.04
C SER A 420 19.63 4.15 -10.35
N ASP A 421 18.91 5.27 -10.36
CA ASP A 421 17.58 5.37 -9.75
C ASP A 421 16.59 5.93 -10.77
N ASP A 422 15.38 5.33 -10.80
CA ASP A 422 14.28 5.75 -11.68
C ASP A 422 14.74 6.03 -13.15
N LEU A 423 15.37 5.03 -13.78
CA LEU A 423 15.83 5.16 -15.18
C LEU A 423 14.71 5.29 -16.20
N ILE A 424 13.47 4.94 -15.83
CA ILE A 424 12.27 4.98 -16.66
C ILE A 424 11.38 6.12 -16.15
N GLU A 425 11.06 7.09 -17.03
CA GLU A 425 10.32 8.29 -16.66
C GLU A 425 8.85 8.00 -16.32
N ASP A 426 8.19 7.13 -17.10
CA ASP A 426 6.77 6.85 -16.94
C ASP A 426 6.33 5.49 -17.47
N LEU A 427 5.03 5.18 -17.31
CA LEU A 427 4.44 3.94 -17.80
C LEU A 427 4.43 3.86 -19.34
N GLU A 428 4.30 4.98 -20.05
CA GLU A 428 4.28 5.01 -21.52
C GLU A 428 5.66 4.63 -22.05
N GLU A 429 6.70 5.15 -21.45
CA GLU A 429 8.08 4.77 -21.76
C GLU A 429 8.35 3.29 -21.42
N SER A 430 7.83 2.79 -20.29
CA SER A 430 8.00 1.38 -19.89
C SER A 430 7.32 0.37 -20.81
N LEU A 431 6.34 0.82 -21.59
CA LEU A 431 5.63 0.00 -22.59
C LEU A 431 6.21 0.15 -24.01
N ASN A 432 7.14 1.07 -24.21
CA ASN A 432 7.77 1.32 -25.51
C ASN A 432 9.11 0.60 -25.61
N VAL A 433 9.10 -0.58 -26.24
CA VAL A 433 10.28 -1.45 -26.38
C VAL A 433 11.46 -0.75 -27.06
N GLU A 434 11.22 0.14 -28.02
CA GLU A 434 12.27 0.88 -28.72
C GLU A 434 12.94 1.90 -27.80
N ARG A 435 12.18 2.63 -26.99
CA ARG A 435 12.72 3.56 -25.97
C ARG A 435 13.48 2.83 -24.88
N LEU A 436 12.99 1.67 -24.45
CA LEU A 436 13.69 0.84 -23.46
C LEU A 436 15.03 0.33 -23.99
N ASN A 437 15.06 -0.17 -25.24
CA ASN A 437 16.29 -0.63 -25.86
C ASN A 437 17.30 0.52 -26.01
N ASN A 438 16.87 1.69 -26.44
CA ASN A 438 17.73 2.87 -26.54
C ASN A 438 18.33 3.27 -25.18
N LYS A 439 17.58 3.13 -24.09
CA LYS A 439 18.11 3.36 -22.73
C LYS A 439 19.04 2.27 -22.21
N TYR A 440 18.81 1.03 -22.65
CA TYR A 440 19.68 -0.09 -22.31
C TYR A 440 21.04 0.01 -23.02
N ASP A 441 21.04 0.54 -24.26
CA ASP A 441 22.23 0.70 -25.08
C ASP A 441 23.03 1.98 -24.74
N ALA A 442 22.45 2.90 -23.95
CA ALA A 442 23.09 4.15 -23.54
C ALA A 442 23.97 3.98 -22.29
#